data_bf5054e202c9b139f5a528570966a363
#
_entry.id   bf5054e202c9b139f5a528570966a363
#
_cell.length_a   1.000
_cell.length_b   1.000
_cell.length_c   1.000
_cell.angle_alpha   90.00
_cell.angle_beta   90.00
_cell.angle_gamma   90.00
#
_symmetry.space_group_name_H-M   'P 1'
#
loop_
_entity.id
_entity.type
_entity.pdbx_description
1 polymer ?
#
loop_
_entity_poly.entity_id
_entity_poly.type
_entity_poly.pdbx_seq_one_letter_code
_entity_poly.pdbx_strand_id
1 'polypeptide(L)'
;MNKRTFLKTSSALAGGALLSQFTGCMPKSKTGEHLSNWAGNLVYSTGNVHYPNSVSEVQEVVKKCSKLKALGSRHSFNTIADSTENQVSLKNLNKLVSLNKNENTVTVEAGMKYGELAPYLHVNGYALHNLASLPHITVAGACATATHGSGVKNGNLSTAVSAIEFVDAAGNVVNLSRAKDGEQFNGAVVGLGAIGVLTKVTLDILPTFNMKQVVYRNLPISALKDNFNTIESMGYSVSLFTDWKNKNINEVWIKSKAERNDAPAPDDLFGAKAATQNLHPVEDQNAENVTDQLGKPGPWYERMPHFKMGFTPSTGKELQAEYFVPIEHAYDAIVAIEELHEKITPHLFISEIRTIAADDFWMSPCYKRTCVAIHTTWKQETETVMKLLPEFEKQLEPFNPRPHWAKLFTMPSSVLQSRIEKLADFKKLVTQYDPTGKFRNEFLEKTLYTG
;
A
#
# COMPACT_ATOMS: atom_id res chain seq x y z
N MET A 1 -24.57 -22.71 -36.97
CA MET A 1 -24.05 -23.81 -37.78
C MET A 1 -22.64 -24.13 -37.25
N ASN A 2 -22.58 -25.17 -36.53
CA ASN A 2 -21.79 -26.42 -36.54
C ASN A 2 -20.31 -26.27 -36.25
N LYS A 3 -19.82 -26.63 -35.06
CA LYS A 3 -19.53 -27.95 -34.42
C LYS A 3 -18.69 -28.90 -35.28
N ARG A 4 -17.56 -29.34 -34.64
CA ARG A 4 -16.76 -30.58 -34.86
C ARG A 4 -15.65 -30.50 -35.91
N THR A 5 -14.45 -30.83 -35.47
CA THR A 5 -13.78 -32.17 -35.47
C THR A 5 -12.39 -31.98 -34.86
N PHE A 6 -11.94 -32.51 -33.87
CA PHE A 6 -11.78 -33.68 -33.04
C PHE A 6 -10.99 -34.85 -33.69
N LEU A 7 -9.87 -35.13 -33.04
CA LEU A 7 -9.22 -36.43 -32.76
C LEU A 7 -8.41 -37.15 -33.81
N LYS A 8 -7.32 -37.63 -33.22
CA LYS A 8 -6.55 -38.93 -33.36
C LYS A 8 -5.22 -38.76 -34.08
N THR A 9 -4.15 -39.28 -33.48
CA THR A 9 -3.73 -40.68 -33.27
C THR A 9 -2.53 -40.73 -32.31
N SER A 10 -2.49 -41.52 -31.54
CA SER A 10 -2.08 -42.68 -30.73
C SER A 10 -0.76 -43.33 -31.16
N SER A 11 0.08 -43.60 -30.14
CA SER A 11 0.81 -44.80 -29.83
C SER A 11 2.04 -45.23 -30.62
N ALA A 12 3.14 -45.35 -29.91
CA ALA A 12 3.92 -46.63 -29.85
C ALA A 12 4.85 -46.68 -28.64
N LEU A 13 4.81 -47.79 -27.98
CA LEU A 13 5.57 -48.29 -26.82
C LEU A 13 7.02 -48.63 -27.20
N ALA A 14 7.94 -48.47 -26.22
CA ALA A 14 8.69 -49.57 -25.60
C ALA A 14 9.84 -49.05 -24.73
N GLY A 15 9.84 -49.30 -23.49
CA GLY A 15 10.66 -50.20 -22.66
C GLY A 15 12.08 -49.76 -22.36
N GLY A 16 12.37 -49.51 -21.06
CA GLY A 16 13.76 -49.46 -20.60
C GLY A 16 13.93 -48.83 -19.22
N ALA A 17 13.87 -49.66 -18.19
CA ALA A 17 14.57 -49.62 -16.90
C ALA A 17 14.70 -48.36 -16.06
N LEU A 18 14.06 -48.39 -14.93
CA LEU A 18 14.32 -47.81 -13.62
C LEU A 18 15.74 -47.30 -13.34
N LEU A 19 15.83 -45.99 -13.10
CA LEU A 19 16.71 -45.37 -12.11
C LEU A 19 15.96 -44.18 -11.53
N SER A 20 15.41 -44.37 -10.34
CA SER A 20 14.76 -43.30 -9.55
C SER A 20 15.82 -42.33 -9.06
N GLN A 21 16.02 -41.24 -9.77
CA GLN A 21 16.63 -40.02 -9.21
C GLN A 21 15.49 -39.14 -8.76
N PHE A 22 15.39 -38.93 -7.47
CA PHE A 22 14.65 -37.85 -6.86
C PHE A 22 15.27 -36.53 -7.32
N THR A 23 14.89 -36.03 -8.50
CA THR A 23 15.08 -34.66 -8.88
C THR A 23 13.90 -33.89 -8.31
N GLY A 24 14.09 -33.29 -7.13
CA GLY A 24 13.20 -32.27 -6.62
C GLY A 24 12.99 -31.23 -7.71
N CYS A 25 11.73 -31.00 -8.10
CA CYS A 25 11.35 -29.99 -9.05
C CYS A 25 11.71 -28.63 -8.44
N MET A 26 12.89 -28.10 -8.77
CA MET A 26 13.24 -26.71 -8.41
C MET A 26 12.28 -25.75 -9.11
N PRO A 27 11.78 -24.70 -8.44
CA PRO A 27 10.95 -23.70 -9.08
C PRO A 27 11.75 -23.05 -10.22
N LYS A 28 11.20 -23.12 -11.44
CA LYS A 28 11.85 -22.57 -12.64
C LYS A 28 12.01 -21.06 -12.48
N SER A 29 13.25 -20.58 -12.40
CA SER A 29 13.53 -19.16 -12.66
C SER A 29 13.24 -18.90 -14.14
N LYS A 30 12.37 -17.93 -14.43
CA LYS A 30 12.27 -17.38 -15.79
C LYS A 30 13.44 -16.40 -15.97
N THR A 31 14.55 -16.90 -16.49
CA THR A 31 15.68 -16.04 -16.89
C THR A 31 15.32 -15.34 -18.19
N GLY A 32 15.38 -14.02 -18.20
CA GLY A 32 15.41 -13.20 -19.41
C GLY A 32 14.31 -12.17 -19.61
N GLU A 33 13.18 -12.21 -18.91
CA GLU A 33 12.12 -11.19 -19.03
C GLU A 33 12.18 -10.25 -17.82
N HIS A 34 12.52 -8.98 -18.04
CA HIS A 34 12.46 -7.94 -17.02
C HIS A 34 11.01 -7.55 -16.75
N LEU A 35 10.58 -7.65 -15.50
CA LEU A 35 9.25 -7.21 -15.09
C LEU A 35 9.22 -5.69 -14.95
N SER A 36 8.04 -5.10 -15.19
CA SER A 36 7.76 -3.71 -14.85
C SER A 36 6.97 -3.62 -13.55
N ASN A 37 7.04 -2.47 -12.87
CA ASN A 37 6.10 -2.17 -11.81
C ASN A 37 4.69 -1.97 -12.39
N TRP A 38 3.68 -1.85 -11.52
CA TRP A 38 2.28 -1.70 -11.93
C TRP A 38 2.05 -0.46 -12.80
N ALA A 39 2.66 0.66 -12.47
CA ALA A 39 2.52 1.92 -13.21
C ALA A 39 3.29 1.93 -14.54
N GLY A 40 4.19 0.97 -14.79
CA GLY A 40 5.00 0.91 -16.00
C GLY A 40 6.09 1.98 -16.10
N ASN A 41 6.29 2.79 -15.07
CA ASN A 41 7.35 3.82 -15.04
C ASN A 41 8.73 3.25 -14.68
N LEU A 42 8.78 2.03 -14.18
CA LEU A 42 10.00 1.35 -13.76
C LEU A 42 10.05 -0.07 -14.32
N VAL A 43 11.16 -0.41 -14.99
CA VAL A 43 11.52 -1.77 -15.36
C VAL A 43 12.56 -2.24 -14.35
N TYR A 44 12.34 -3.40 -13.70
CA TYR A 44 13.28 -3.94 -12.73
C TYR A 44 14.59 -4.35 -13.37
N SER A 45 15.69 -4.16 -12.64
CA SER A 45 17.05 -4.34 -13.14
C SER A 45 17.42 -5.79 -13.43
N THR A 46 16.72 -6.76 -12.79
CA THR A 46 16.95 -8.20 -13.03
C THR A 46 15.80 -8.89 -13.70
N GLY A 47 16.11 -9.85 -14.58
CA GLY A 47 15.15 -10.85 -15.09
C GLY A 47 15.13 -12.16 -14.28
N ASN A 48 15.98 -12.28 -13.23
CA ASN A 48 16.01 -13.48 -12.37
C ASN A 48 14.94 -13.41 -11.28
N VAL A 49 13.73 -13.83 -11.60
CA VAL A 49 12.60 -13.84 -10.66
C VAL A 49 12.25 -15.27 -10.25
N HIS A 50 12.34 -15.54 -8.96
CA HIS A 50 11.97 -16.82 -8.35
C HIS A 50 10.51 -16.82 -7.92
N TYR A 51 9.82 -17.93 -8.09
CA TYR A 51 8.39 -18.10 -7.77
C TYR A 51 8.16 -19.32 -6.88
N PRO A 52 8.54 -19.27 -5.60
CA PRO A 52 8.37 -20.38 -4.67
C PRO A 52 6.89 -20.67 -4.40
N ASN A 53 6.57 -21.94 -4.16
CA ASN A 53 5.24 -22.43 -3.82
C ASN A 53 5.10 -22.84 -2.34
N SER A 54 6.20 -22.81 -1.59
CA SER A 54 6.25 -23.14 -0.17
C SER A 54 7.30 -22.33 0.57
N VAL A 55 7.18 -22.24 1.89
CA VAL A 55 8.17 -21.59 2.76
C VAL A 55 9.54 -22.29 2.61
N SER A 56 9.58 -23.61 2.48
CA SER A 56 10.82 -24.37 2.23
C SER A 56 11.51 -23.92 0.93
N GLU A 57 10.75 -23.73 -0.14
CA GLU A 57 11.32 -23.20 -1.40
C GLU A 57 11.81 -21.75 -1.25
N VAL A 58 11.17 -20.92 -0.41
CA VAL A 58 11.68 -19.58 -0.07
C VAL A 58 13.03 -19.70 0.63
N GLN A 59 13.16 -20.60 1.61
CA GLN A 59 14.43 -20.83 2.31
C GLN A 59 15.55 -21.26 1.35
N GLU A 60 15.27 -22.15 0.40
CA GLU A 60 16.24 -22.57 -0.62
C GLU A 60 16.68 -21.41 -1.51
N VAL A 61 15.73 -20.57 -1.98
CA VAL A 61 16.04 -19.38 -2.78
C VAL A 61 16.92 -18.41 -1.98
N VAL A 62 16.56 -18.14 -0.72
CA VAL A 62 17.34 -17.24 0.15
C VAL A 62 18.75 -17.78 0.38
N LYS A 63 18.92 -19.07 0.65
CA LYS A 63 20.24 -19.69 0.85
C LYS A 63 21.12 -19.62 -0.40
N LYS A 64 20.50 -19.75 -1.57
CA LYS A 64 21.22 -19.79 -2.87
C LYS A 64 21.66 -18.42 -3.36
N CYS A 65 20.90 -17.35 -3.08
CA CYS A 65 21.13 -16.03 -3.62
C CYS A 65 22.05 -15.19 -2.72
N SER A 66 23.02 -14.47 -3.30
CA SER A 66 23.87 -13.50 -2.62
C SER A 66 23.14 -12.17 -2.38
N LYS A 67 22.35 -11.72 -3.35
CA LYS A 67 21.47 -10.55 -3.29
C LYS A 67 20.06 -10.95 -3.72
N LEU A 68 19.07 -10.52 -2.97
CA LEU A 68 17.68 -10.90 -3.18
C LEU A 68 16.74 -9.81 -2.69
N LYS A 69 15.70 -9.48 -3.47
CA LYS A 69 14.63 -8.58 -3.02
C LYS A 69 13.27 -9.25 -3.15
N ALA A 70 12.45 -9.12 -2.11
CA ALA A 70 11.07 -9.61 -2.15
C ALA A 70 10.21 -8.71 -3.03
N LEU A 71 9.35 -9.32 -3.86
CA LEU A 71 8.47 -8.65 -4.81
C LEU A 71 7.00 -9.00 -4.50
N GLY A 72 6.23 -7.99 -4.10
CA GLY A 72 4.78 -8.09 -3.89
C GLY A 72 4.01 -7.89 -5.20
N SER A 73 2.90 -7.14 -5.14
CA SER A 73 2.05 -6.80 -6.28
C SER A 73 2.61 -5.71 -7.20
N ARG A 74 3.83 -5.24 -6.97
CA ARG A 74 4.57 -4.26 -7.78
C ARG A 74 3.95 -2.86 -7.84
N HIS A 75 3.24 -2.44 -6.80
CA HIS A 75 2.61 -1.11 -6.73
C HIS A 75 3.53 0.01 -6.22
N SER A 76 4.83 -0.23 -6.04
CA SER A 76 5.81 0.82 -5.71
C SER A 76 6.18 1.61 -6.96
N PHE A 77 6.31 2.95 -6.83
CA PHE A 77 6.65 3.86 -7.92
C PHE A 77 8.16 4.15 -7.99
N ASN A 78 8.92 3.69 -7.01
CA ASN A 78 10.37 3.80 -6.90
C ASN A 78 11.04 2.42 -6.85
N THR A 79 12.36 2.40 -6.70
CA THR A 79 13.19 1.20 -6.77
C THR A 79 13.28 0.40 -5.46
N ILE A 80 12.39 0.63 -4.47
CA ILE A 80 12.41 -0.08 -3.17
C ILE A 80 12.36 -1.61 -3.31
N ALA A 81 11.67 -2.13 -4.33
CA ALA A 81 11.56 -3.56 -4.61
C ALA A 81 12.50 -4.05 -5.73
N ASP A 82 13.39 -3.21 -6.23
CA ASP A 82 14.32 -3.55 -7.30
C ASP A 82 15.53 -4.34 -6.78
N SER A 83 16.12 -5.13 -7.65
CA SER A 83 17.36 -5.86 -7.41
C SER A 83 18.13 -6.03 -8.72
N THR A 84 19.42 -5.91 -8.66
CA THR A 84 20.32 -6.17 -9.81
C THR A 84 20.61 -7.65 -10.02
N GLU A 85 20.37 -8.51 -9.03
CA GLU A 85 20.70 -9.94 -9.11
C GLU A 85 19.47 -10.84 -9.11
N ASN A 86 18.68 -10.85 -8.03
CA ASN A 86 17.55 -11.76 -7.89
C ASN A 86 16.35 -11.08 -7.24
N GLN A 87 15.15 -11.48 -7.67
CA GLN A 87 13.89 -11.17 -6.99
C GLN A 87 13.15 -12.45 -6.62
N VAL A 88 12.38 -12.42 -5.53
CA VAL A 88 11.47 -13.49 -5.13
C VAL A 88 10.05 -12.96 -5.05
N SER A 89 9.18 -13.47 -5.92
CA SER A 89 7.76 -13.14 -5.93
C SER A 89 6.96 -14.17 -5.17
N LEU A 90 6.22 -13.72 -4.15
CA LEU A 90 5.39 -14.60 -3.32
C LEU A 90 3.97 -14.79 -3.87
N LYS A 91 3.74 -14.49 -5.15
CA LYS A 91 2.40 -14.58 -5.76
C LYS A 91 1.75 -15.98 -5.63
N ASN A 92 2.55 -17.04 -5.49
CA ASN A 92 2.05 -18.42 -5.32
C ASN A 92 1.82 -18.76 -3.84
N LEU A 93 2.32 -17.95 -2.90
CA LEU A 93 2.07 -18.05 -1.46
C LEU A 93 0.94 -17.08 -1.12
N ASN A 94 -0.27 -17.39 -1.51
CA ASN A 94 -1.44 -16.49 -1.44
C ASN A 94 -2.66 -17.13 -0.76
N LYS A 95 -2.44 -18.14 0.09
CA LYS A 95 -3.53 -18.87 0.75
C LYS A 95 -3.90 -18.22 2.08
N LEU A 96 -5.17 -18.39 2.45
CA LEU A 96 -5.60 -18.26 3.82
C LEU A 96 -4.99 -19.42 4.63
N VAL A 97 -4.30 -19.11 5.74
CA VAL A 97 -3.69 -20.11 6.62
C VAL A 97 -4.65 -20.49 7.74
N SER A 98 -5.19 -19.50 8.45
CA SER A 98 -6.16 -19.75 9.54
C SER A 98 -7.02 -18.52 9.83
N LEU A 99 -8.22 -18.77 10.35
CA LEU A 99 -9.11 -17.77 10.95
C LEU A 99 -9.32 -18.18 12.42
N ASN A 100 -8.70 -17.46 13.35
CA ASN A 100 -8.83 -17.72 14.78
C ASN A 100 -9.90 -16.80 15.38
N LYS A 101 -11.10 -17.37 15.60
CA LYS A 101 -12.25 -16.65 16.13
C LYS A 101 -12.10 -16.28 17.62
N ASN A 102 -11.31 -17.03 18.37
CA ASN A 102 -11.12 -16.77 19.80
C ASN A 102 -10.18 -15.57 20.05
N GLU A 103 -9.19 -15.40 19.18
CA GLU A 103 -8.24 -14.29 19.26
C GLU A 103 -8.61 -13.13 18.32
N ASN A 104 -9.66 -13.28 17.52
CA ASN A 104 -10.04 -12.34 16.48
C ASN A 104 -8.87 -12.01 15.55
N THR A 105 -8.23 -13.04 15.01
CA THR A 105 -7.11 -12.89 14.07
C THR A 105 -7.30 -13.74 12.82
N VAL A 106 -6.68 -13.29 11.73
CA VAL A 106 -6.55 -14.06 10.50
C VAL A 106 -5.10 -14.14 10.09
N THR A 107 -4.60 -15.33 9.78
CA THR A 107 -3.26 -15.53 9.23
C THR A 107 -3.35 -15.85 7.76
N VAL A 108 -2.58 -15.12 6.96
CA VAL A 108 -2.50 -15.29 5.51
C VAL A 108 -1.05 -15.45 5.05
N GLU A 109 -0.86 -16.14 3.92
CA GLU A 109 0.41 -16.13 3.22
C GLU A 109 0.69 -14.73 2.63
N ALA A 110 1.94 -14.34 2.54
CA ALA A 110 2.39 -12.98 2.24
C ALA A 110 1.96 -12.43 0.86
N GLY A 111 1.71 -13.30 -0.10
CA GLY A 111 1.22 -12.96 -1.44
C GLY A 111 -0.30 -12.77 -1.54
N MET A 112 -1.06 -13.01 -0.47
CA MET A 112 -2.51 -12.74 -0.41
C MET A 112 -2.78 -11.26 -0.67
N LYS A 113 -3.79 -10.96 -1.50
CA LYS A 113 -4.24 -9.58 -1.73
C LYS A 113 -5.38 -9.20 -0.80
N TYR A 114 -5.44 -7.92 -0.42
CA TYR A 114 -6.55 -7.42 0.41
C TYR A 114 -7.92 -7.65 -0.23
N GLY A 115 -8.04 -7.47 -1.55
CA GLY A 115 -9.29 -7.68 -2.25
C GLY A 115 -9.75 -9.14 -2.36
N GLU A 116 -8.84 -10.10 -2.13
CA GLU A 116 -9.16 -11.53 -2.03
C GLU A 116 -9.53 -11.91 -0.59
N LEU A 117 -8.84 -11.32 0.40
CA LEU A 117 -9.06 -11.55 1.82
C LEU A 117 -10.38 -10.94 2.32
N ALA A 118 -10.68 -9.70 1.92
CA ALA A 118 -11.76 -8.93 2.50
C ALA A 118 -13.16 -9.53 2.28
N PRO A 119 -13.55 -10.04 1.10
CA PRO A 119 -14.81 -10.76 0.91
C PRO A 119 -14.92 -12.01 1.79
N TYR A 120 -13.82 -12.77 1.92
CA TYR A 120 -13.78 -13.95 2.79
C TYR A 120 -14.07 -13.58 4.25
N LEU A 121 -13.42 -12.53 4.75
CA LEU A 121 -13.66 -12.05 6.12
C LEU A 121 -15.12 -11.64 6.32
N HIS A 122 -15.68 -10.87 5.39
CA HIS A 122 -17.06 -10.39 5.47
C HIS A 122 -18.07 -11.54 5.59
N VAL A 123 -17.96 -12.54 4.72
CA VAL A 123 -18.86 -13.72 4.73
C VAL A 123 -18.73 -14.52 6.04
N ASN A 124 -17.54 -14.49 6.67
CA ASN A 124 -17.31 -15.14 7.96
C ASN A 124 -17.65 -14.26 9.18
N GLY A 125 -18.24 -13.07 8.97
CA GLY A 125 -18.67 -12.18 10.03
C GLY A 125 -17.60 -11.21 10.54
N TYR A 126 -16.51 -11.01 9.78
CA TYR A 126 -15.37 -10.19 10.18
C TYR A 126 -15.04 -9.08 9.18
N ALA A 127 -14.22 -8.14 9.63
CA ALA A 127 -13.70 -7.02 8.86
C ALA A 127 -12.25 -6.69 9.26
N LEU A 128 -11.56 -5.95 8.40
CA LEU A 128 -10.36 -5.20 8.75
C LEU A 128 -10.72 -3.78 9.16
N HIS A 129 -9.86 -3.14 9.97
CA HIS A 129 -10.09 -1.76 10.40
C HIS A 129 -9.98 -0.77 9.26
N ASN A 130 -9.14 -1.03 8.26
CA ASN A 130 -8.95 -0.13 7.12
C ASN A 130 -8.55 -0.90 5.85
N LEU A 131 -8.69 -0.24 4.69
CA LEU A 131 -8.20 -0.68 3.39
C LEU A 131 -7.59 0.50 2.64
N ALA A 132 -6.65 0.22 1.75
CA ALA A 132 -6.13 1.21 0.80
C ALA A 132 -7.17 1.52 -0.29
N SER A 133 -6.94 2.60 -1.03
CA SER A 133 -7.79 3.02 -2.17
C SER A 133 -7.92 1.92 -3.25
N LEU A 134 -6.88 1.10 -3.42
CA LEU A 134 -6.81 -0.02 -4.35
C LEU A 134 -6.71 -1.36 -3.60
N PRO A 135 -7.67 -2.30 -3.77
CA PRO A 135 -7.65 -3.57 -3.07
C PRO A 135 -6.69 -4.62 -3.68
N HIS A 136 -6.03 -4.32 -4.79
CA HIS A 136 -5.16 -5.25 -5.55
C HIS A 136 -3.78 -5.48 -4.93
N ILE A 137 -3.42 -4.75 -3.88
CA ILE A 137 -2.11 -4.83 -3.23
C ILE A 137 -2.03 -6.05 -2.31
N THR A 138 -0.81 -6.62 -2.21
CA THR A 138 -0.55 -7.73 -1.29
C THR A 138 -0.46 -7.26 0.15
N VAL A 139 -0.93 -8.09 1.08
CA VAL A 139 -0.91 -7.81 2.53
C VAL A 139 0.51 -7.51 3.00
N ALA A 140 1.47 -8.38 2.72
CA ALA A 140 2.85 -8.18 3.17
C ALA A 140 3.50 -6.93 2.56
N GLY A 141 3.28 -6.68 1.25
CA GLY A 141 3.85 -5.50 0.59
C GLY A 141 3.31 -4.19 1.16
N ALA A 142 2.02 -4.11 1.42
CA ALA A 142 1.38 -2.95 2.00
C ALA A 142 1.85 -2.69 3.44
N CYS A 143 1.91 -3.74 4.27
CA CYS A 143 2.40 -3.62 5.65
C CYS A 143 3.88 -3.22 5.70
N ALA A 144 4.73 -3.80 4.84
CA ALA A 144 6.16 -3.50 4.83
C ALA A 144 6.50 -2.04 4.45
N THR A 145 5.57 -1.28 3.88
CA THR A 145 5.75 0.13 3.45
C THR A 145 4.79 1.10 4.11
N ALA A 146 4.10 0.70 5.18
CA ALA A 146 3.12 1.49 5.91
C ALA A 146 2.01 2.09 5.02
N THR A 147 1.54 1.32 4.01
CA THR A 147 0.40 1.71 3.18
C THR A 147 -0.85 1.90 4.05
N HIS A 148 -1.69 2.87 3.70
CA HIS A 148 -2.80 3.30 4.55
C HIS A 148 -4.08 3.56 3.74
N GLY A 149 -5.20 3.68 4.45
CA GLY A 149 -6.45 4.26 3.99
C GLY A 149 -6.61 5.68 4.53
N SER A 150 -7.77 6.01 5.10
CA SER A 150 -8.02 7.29 5.76
C SER A 150 -8.77 7.12 7.08
N GLY A 151 -8.71 8.15 7.92
CA GLY A 151 -9.50 8.33 9.13
C GLY A 151 -8.66 8.70 10.35
N VAL A 152 -9.10 9.71 11.09
CA VAL A 152 -8.39 10.26 12.28
C VAL A 152 -8.14 9.22 13.39
N LYS A 153 -8.89 8.12 13.40
CA LYS A 153 -8.75 7.01 14.35
C LYS A 153 -8.17 5.75 13.71
N ASN A 154 -7.90 5.77 12.42
CA ASN A 154 -7.40 4.63 11.68
C ASN A 154 -5.90 4.77 11.44
N GLY A 155 -5.10 3.84 11.95
CA GLY A 155 -3.69 3.73 11.59
C GLY A 155 -3.49 3.21 10.16
N ASN A 156 -2.25 3.16 9.72
CA ASN A 156 -1.91 2.48 8.47
C ASN A 156 -2.23 0.97 8.57
N LEU A 157 -2.18 0.26 7.44
CA LEU A 157 -2.58 -1.16 7.38
C LEU A 157 -1.72 -2.07 8.27
N SER A 158 -0.48 -1.65 8.57
CA SER A 158 0.43 -2.40 9.46
C SER A 158 -0.07 -2.43 10.90
N THR A 159 -0.92 -1.50 11.32
CA THR A 159 -1.45 -1.47 12.71
C THR A 159 -2.35 -2.65 13.04
N ALA A 160 -2.89 -3.32 12.03
CA ALA A 160 -3.62 -4.58 12.21
C ALA A 160 -2.69 -5.79 12.38
N VAL A 161 -1.38 -5.67 12.10
CA VAL A 161 -0.47 -6.83 12.19
C VAL A 161 -0.24 -7.19 13.65
N SER A 162 -0.53 -8.43 14.02
CA SER A 162 -0.26 -9.00 15.36
C SER A 162 0.92 -9.97 15.36
N ALA A 163 1.24 -10.60 14.21
CA ALA A 163 2.43 -11.42 14.06
C ALA A 163 2.91 -11.47 12.59
N ILE A 164 4.19 -11.73 12.41
CA ILE A 164 4.82 -11.96 11.11
C ILE A 164 5.70 -13.20 11.16
N GLU A 165 5.75 -13.93 10.03
CA GLU A 165 6.73 -14.97 9.75
C GLU A 165 7.56 -14.53 8.54
N PHE A 166 8.87 -14.64 8.63
CA PHE A 166 9.77 -14.34 7.51
C PHE A 166 10.98 -15.27 7.47
N VAL A 167 11.64 -15.34 6.33
CA VAL A 167 12.90 -16.05 6.14
C VAL A 167 14.03 -15.03 6.19
N ASP A 168 14.95 -15.17 7.17
CA ASP A 168 16.13 -14.32 7.35
C ASP A 168 17.23 -14.58 6.30
N ALA A 169 18.32 -13.82 6.31
CA ALA A 169 19.41 -13.96 5.32
C ALA A 169 20.15 -15.31 5.39
N ALA A 170 20.10 -16.01 6.52
CA ALA A 170 20.65 -17.36 6.68
C ALA A 170 19.70 -18.46 6.19
N GLY A 171 18.46 -18.10 5.82
CA GLY A 171 17.43 -19.04 5.40
C GLY A 171 16.67 -19.69 6.55
N ASN A 172 16.72 -19.10 7.76
CA ASN A 172 15.95 -19.56 8.91
C ASN A 172 14.56 -18.92 8.89
N VAL A 173 13.54 -19.68 9.31
CA VAL A 173 12.20 -19.14 9.56
C VAL A 173 12.19 -18.45 10.93
N VAL A 174 11.84 -17.19 10.93
CA VAL A 174 11.70 -16.33 12.11
C VAL A 174 10.25 -15.95 12.31
N ASN A 175 9.75 -16.03 13.54
CA ASN A 175 8.41 -15.60 13.93
C ASN A 175 8.52 -14.50 14.96
N LEU A 176 7.87 -13.36 14.72
CA LEU A 176 7.75 -12.27 15.66
C LEU A 176 6.27 -11.93 15.87
N SER A 177 5.92 -11.61 17.10
CA SER A 177 4.56 -11.21 17.49
C SER A 177 4.55 -10.00 18.40
N ARG A 178 3.51 -9.17 18.29
CA ARG A 178 3.30 -8.01 19.16
C ARG A 178 3.32 -8.40 20.64
N ALA A 179 2.73 -9.53 20.97
CA ALA A 179 2.58 -9.99 22.35
C ALA A 179 3.89 -10.45 22.99
N LYS A 180 4.87 -10.94 22.22
CA LYS A 180 6.09 -11.56 22.75
C LYS A 180 7.35 -10.71 22.51
N ASP A 181 7.42 -10.02 21.38
CA ASP A 181 8.66 -9.46 20.86
C ASP A 181 8.72 -7.92 20.91
N GLY A 182 7.62 -7.25 21.36
CA GLY A 182 7.59 -5.83 21.71
C GLY A 182 8.26 -4.92 20.66
N GLU A 183 9.31 -4.23 21.08
CA GLU A 183 10.03 -3.27 20.23
C GLU A 183 10.67 -3.92 19.00
N GLN A 184 11.15 -5.16 19.10
CA GLN A 184 11.70 -5.88 17.94
C GLN A 184 10.62 -6.12 16.87
N PHE A 185 9.41 -6.48 17.30
CA PHE A 185 8.25 -6.59 16.41
C PHE A 185 7.91 -5.23 15.79
N ASN A 186 7.88 -4.15 16.57
CA ASN A 186 7.62 -2.80 16.08
C ASN A 186 8.62 -2.35 15.01
N GLY A 187 9.88 -2.77 15.14
CA GLY A 187 10.93 -2.53 14.14
C GLY A 187 10.78 -3.37 12.87
N ALA A 188 10.19 -4.56 12.99
CA ALA A 188 10.16 -5.53 11.90
C ALA A 188 8.97 -5.38 10.96
N VAL A 189 7.80 -4.94 11.42
CA VAL A 189 6.55 -4.92 10.64
C VAL A 189 6.65 -3.99 9.44
N VAL A 190 7.07 -2.72 9.61
CA VAL A 190 7.38 -1.81 8.52
C VAL A 190 8.85 -1.97 8.13
N GLY A 191 9.20 -3.18 7.71
CA GLY A 191 10.59 -3.60 7.54
C GLY A 191 11.20 -3.26 6.17
N LEU A 192 10.47 -2.60 5.25
CA LEU A 192 10.95 -2.16 3.93
C LEU A 192 11.56 -3.29 3.07
N GLY A 193 11.26 -4.54 3.41
CA GLY A 193 11.89 -5.72 2.81
C GLY A 193 13.38 -5.81 3.08
N ALA A 194 13.87 -5.25 4.20
CA ALA A 194 15.28 -5.23 4.59
C ALA A 194 15.67 -6.34 5.58
N ILE A 195 14.71 -6.90 6.33
CA ILE A 195 14.99 -7.91 7.38
C ILE A 195 14.87 -9.35 6.89
N GLY A 196 14.22 -9.57 5.73
CA GLY A 196 13.96 -10.92 5.22
C GLY A 196 12.81 -10.94 4.22
N VAL A 197 12.45 -12.15 3.82
CA VAL A 197 11.31 -12.42 2.95
C VAL A 197 10.11 -12.81 3.80
N LEU A 198 9.13 -11.90 3.94
CA LEU A 198 7.87 -12.20 4.65
C LEU A 198 7.16 -13.37 3.98
N THR A 199 6.76 -14.38 4.75
CA THR A 199 6.05 -15.57 4.27
C THR A 199 4.62 -15.63 4.78
N LYS A 200 4.34 -15.14 6.01
CA LYS A 200 3.00 -15.04 6.57
C LYS A 200 2.82 -13.75 7.34
N VAL A 201 1.58 -13.27 7.38
CA VAL A 201 1.15 -12.13 8.19
C VAL A 201 -0.13 -12.51 8.93
N THR A 202 -0.15 -12.26 10.24
CA THR A 202 -1.35 -12.39 11.07
C THR A 202 -1.91 -11.00 11.33
N LEU A 203 -3.19 -10.81 11.03
CA LEU A 203 -3.90 -9.53 11.17
C LEU A 203 -4.98 -9.65 12.24
N ASP A 204 -5.12 -8.64 13.06
CA ASP A 204 -6.28 -8.44 13.90
C ASP A 204 -7.51 -8.15 13.02
N ILE A 205 -8.64 -8.75 13.39
CA ILE A 205 -9.92 -8.57 12.72
C ILE A 205 -10.97 -8.10 13.74
N LEU A 206 -12.00 -7.46 13.24
CA LEU A 206 -13.10 -6.96 14.04
C LEU A 206 -14.44 -7.48 13.47
N PRO A 207 -15.55 -7.41 14.21
CA PRO A 207 -16.86 -7.80 13.68
C PRO A 207 -17.18 -7.06 12.39
N THR A 208 -17.78 -7.77 11.43
CA THR A 208 -18.17 -7.19 10.15
C THR A 208 -19.19 -6.05 10.31
N PHE A 209 -19.19 -5.14 9.37
CA PHE A 209 -20.11 -4.00 9.35
C PHE A 209 -20.45 -3.60 7.91
N ASN A 210 -21.55 -2.87 7.75
CA ASN A 210 -21.84 -2.18 6.51
C ASN A 210 -21.34 -0.74 6.57
N MET A 211 -21.02 -0.20 5.41
CA MET A 211 -20.66 1.21 5.24
C MET A 211 -21.54 1.87 4.19
N LYS A 212 -21.61 3.18 4.25
CA LYS A 212 -22.17 4.07 3.23
C LYS A 212 -21.17 5.18 2.92
N GLN A 213 -21.28 5.75 1.74
CA GLN A 213 -20.42 6.84 1.28
C GLN A 213 -21.26 7.98 0.73
N VAL A 214 -20.98 9.20 1.14
CA VAL A 214 -21.52 10.44 0.57
C VAL A 214 -20.39 11.30 0.07
N VAL A 215 -20.67 12.09 -0.96
CA VAL A 215 -19.68 13.00 -1.58
C VAL A 215 -20.25 14.41 -1.58
N TYR A 216 -19.40 15.38 -1.21
CA TYR A 216 -19.71 16.80 -1.32
C TYR A 216 -18.76 17.44 -2.33
N ARG A 217 -19.21 18.48 -3.01
CA ARG A 217 -18.44 19.19 -4.06
C ARG A 217 -18.15 20.62 -3.66
N ASN A 218 -16.99 21.11 -4.10
CA ASN A 218 -16.59 22.51 -4.06
C ASN A 218 -16.51 23.07 -2.64
N LEU A 219 -15.79 22.37 -1.73
CA LEU A 219 -15.47 22.91 -0.41
C LEU A 219 -14.36 23.98 -0.57
N PRO A 220 -14.60 25.24 -0.18
CA PRO A 220 -13.54 26.25 -0.19
C PRO A 220 -12.35 25.81 0.70
N ILE A 221 -11.11 25.92 0.22
CA ILE A 221 -9.92 25.59 1.04
C ILE A 221 -9.91 26.44 2.33
N SER A 222 -10.37 27.69 2.27
CA SER A 222 -10.48 28.56 3.45
C SER A 222 -11.39 27.99 4.56
N ALA A 223 -12.37 27.16 4.22
CA ALA A 223 -13.23 26.51 5.22
C ALA A 223 -12.45 25.50 6.08
N LEU A 224 -11.35 24.95 5.58
CA LEU A 224 -10.50 24.01 6.32
C LEU A 224 -9.76 24.68 7.49
N LYS A 225 -9.56 26.01 7.46
CA LYS A 225 -8.82 26.75 8.50
C LYS A 225 -9.34 26.42 9.91
N ASP A 226 -10.63 26.51 10.09
CA ASP A 226 -11.26 26.34 11.40
C ASP A 226 -12.01 25.00 11.52
N ASN A 227 -12.18 24.26 10.40
CA ASN A 227 -13.05 23.09 10.36
C ASN A 227 -12.33 21.80 9.92
N PHE A 228 -11.02 21.80 9.68
CA PHE A 228 -10.30 20.62 9.20
C PHE A 228 -10.56 19.37 10.06
N ASN A 229 -10.33 19.48 11.37
CA ASN A 229 -10.53 18.37 12.29
C ASN A 229 -12.01 17.93 12.38
N THR A 230 -12.95 18.88 12.29
CA THR A 230 -14.39 18.59 12.27
C THR A 230 -14.74 17.80 11.03
N ILE A 231 -14.31 18.23 9.84
CA ILE A 231 -14.59 17.59 8.55
C ILE A 231 -13.99 16.19 8.53
N GLU A 232 -12.71 16.03 8.88
CA GLU A 232 -12.00 14.75 8.92
C GLU A 232 -12.59 13.76 9.94
N SER A 233 -13.28 14.27 10.96
CA SER A 233 -13.95 13.45 12.00
C SER A 233 -15.41 13.12 11.70
N MET A 234 -15.99 13.61 10.60
CA MET A 234 -17.41 13.37 10.25
C MET A 234 -17.71 11.94 9.81
N GLY A 235 -16.70 11.19 9.43
CA GLY A 235 -16.83 9.80 8.97
C GLY A 235 -15.86 8.86 9.65
N TYR A 236 -16.04 7.59 9.34
CA TYR A 236 -15.06 6.55 9.66
C TYR A 236 -13.76 6.75 8.85
N SER A 237 -13.90 7.23 7.61
CA SER A 237 -12.82 7.54 6.68
C SER A 237 -13.25 8.72 5.82
N VAL A 238 -12.41 9.75 5.76
CA VAL A 238 -12.65 10.95 4.96
C VAL A 238 -11.48 11.16 4.03
N SER A 239 -11.75 11.55 2.78
CA SER A 239 -10.76 11.92 1.77
C SER A 239 -11.16 13.23 1.11
N LEU A 240 -10.22 14.17 1.02
CA LEU A 240 -10.41 15.43 0.32
C LEU A 240 -9.65 15.36 -1.01
N PHE A 241 -10.35 15.56 -2.12
CA PHE A 241 -9.76 15.55 -3.46
C PHE A 241 -9.67 16.97 -4.03
N THR A 242 -8.53 17.33 -4.58
CA THR A 242 -8.31 18.65 -5.20
C THR A 242 -7.36 18.55 -6.39
N ASP A 243 -7.64 19.32 -7.44
CA ASP A 243 -6.72 19.56 -8.55
C ASP A 243 -5.97 20.90 -8.38
N TRP A 244 -6.12 21.52 -7.21
CA TRP A 244 -5.53 22.80 -6.81
C TRP A 244 -6.01 24.02 -7.62
N LYS A 245 -7.09 23.87 -8.42
CA LYS A 245 -7.71 25.00 -9.10
C LYS A 245 -8.71 25.72 -8.19
N ASN A 246 -8.86 27.02 -8.41
CA ASN A 246 -9.93 27.85 -7.81
C ASN A 246 -9.95 27.86 -6.26
N LYS A 247 -8.87 27.48 -5.60
CA LYS A 247 -8.78 27.39 -4.13
C LYS A 247 -9.88 26.54 -3.50
N ASN A 248 -10.20 25.42 -4.15
CA ASN A 248 -11.24 24.51 -3.74
C ASN A 248 -10.70 23.09 -3.51
N ILE A 249 -11.34 22.40 -2.58
CA ILE A 249 -11.42 20.95 -2.54
C ILE A 249 -12.56 20.55 -3.48
N ASN A 250 -12.23 19.84 -4.57
CA ASN A 250 -13.18 19.47 -5.61
C ASN A 250 -14.26 18.54 -5.05
N GLU A 251 -13.82 17.55 -4.24
CA GLU A 251 -14.70 16.54 -3.64
C GLU A 251 -14.26 16.19 -2.22
N VAL A 252 -15.23 16.06 -1.32
CA VAL A 252 -15.08 15.52 0.03
C VAL A 252 -15.82 14.19 0.08
N TRP A 253 -15.10 13.09 0.22
CA TRP A 253 -15.66 11.74 0.32
C TRP A 253 -15.73 11.32 1.77
N ILE A 254 -16.95 11.19 2.29
CA ILE A 254 -17.20 10.79 3.68
C ILE A 254 -17.77 9.38 3.70
N LYS A 255 -17.02 8.46 4.30
CA LYS A 255 -17.40 7.05 4.47
C LYS A 255 -17.71 6.80 5.94
N SER A 256 -18.91 6.31 6.23
CA SER A 256 -19.42 6.06 7.59
C SER A 256 -19.90 4.63 7.73
N LYS A 257 -19.84 4.07 8.94
CA LYS A 257 -20.56 2.83 9.25
C LYS A 257 -22.04 3.09 9.08
N ALA A 258 -22.74 2.19 8.39
CA ALA A 258 -24.18 2.31 8.18
C ALA A 258 -24.91 1.73 9.40
N GLU A 259 -25.62 2.58 10.12
CA GLU A 259 -26.46 2.19 11.25
C GLU A 259 -27.93 2.20 10.84
N ARG A 260 -28.78 1.49 11.60
CA ARG A 260 -30.17 1.24 11.22
C ARG A 260 -31.03 2.51 11.20
N ASN A 261 -30.66 3.54 11.96
CA ASN A 261 -31.37 4.78 12.13
C ASN A 261 -30.53 6.03 11.86
N ASP A 262 -29.59 5.92 10.92
CA ASP A 262 -28.75 7.05 10.55
C ASP A 262 -29.56 8.23 10.01
N ALA A 263 -29.27 9.42 10.49
CA ALA A 263 -29.79 10.64 9.88
C ALA A 263 -29.27 10.77 8.43
N PRO A 264 -30.06 11.35 7.53
CA PRO A 264 -29.57 11.68 6.19
C PRO A 264 -28.38 12.64 6.28
N ALA A 265 -27.46 12.51 5.35
CA ALA A 265 -26.35 13.43 5.24
C ALA A 265 -26.88 14.87 4.96
N PRO A 266 -26.34 15.91 5.57
CA PRO A 266 -26.75 17.28 5.30
C PRO A 266 -26.49 17.66 3.83
N ASP A 267 -27.34 18.52 3.27
CA ASP A 267 -27.19 19.00 1.88
C ASP A 267 -26.00 19.97 1.71
N ASP A 268 -25.57 20.60 2.79
CA ASP A 268 -24.45 21.56 2.83
C ASP A 268 -23.40 21.15 3.87
N LEU A 269 -22.15 21.21 3.47
CA LEU A 269 -21.00 20.94 4.32
C LEU A 269 -20.03 22.15 4.23
N PHE A 270 -20.15 23.12 5.13
CA PHE A 270 -19.31 24.33 5.15
C PHE A 270 -19.20 25.03 3.79
N GLY A 271 -20.31 25.08 3.04
CA GLY A 271 -20.39 25.65 1.69
C GLY A 271 -20.28 24.62 0.55
N ALA A 272 -19.77 23.42 0.79
CA ALA A 272 -19.80 22.33 -0.18
C ALA A 272 -21.20 21.73 -0.29
N LYS A 273 -21.59 21.32 -1.50
CA LYS A 273 -22.93 20.75 -1.78
C LYS A 273 -22.87 19.24 -1.97
N ALA A 274 -23.87 18.53 -1.43
CA ALA A 274 -23.99 17.10 -1.61
C ALA A 274 -24.13 16.74 -3.10
N ALA A 275 -23.40 15.71 -3.53
CA ALA A 275 -23.49 15.18 -4.89
C ALA A 275 -24.81 14.41 -5.07
N THR A 276 -25.40 14.54 -6.26
CA THR A 276 -26.67 13.88 -6.65
C THR A 276 -26.42 12.68 -7.58
N GLN A 277 -25.17 12.40 -7.93
CA GLN A 277 -24.74 11.26 -8.74
C GLN A 277 -23.40 10.75 -8.26
N ASN A 278 -23.03 9.51 -8.66
CA ASN A 278 -21.69 9.01 -8.40
C ASN A 278 -20.65 9.85 -9.15
N LEU A 279 -19.55 10.16 -8.48
CA LEU A 279 -18.46 10.97 -9.02
C LEU A 279 -17.16 10.18 -9.03
N HIS A 280 -16.28 10.50 -9.97
CA HIS A 280 -14.90 10.04 -10.02
C HIS A 280 -14.01 11.18 -9.51
N PRO A 281 -12.98 10.92 -8.68
CA PRO A 281 -12.16 12.00 -8.11
C PRO A 281 -11.40 12.82 -9.16
N VAL A 282 -11.14 12.24 -10.34
CA VAL A 282 -10.60 12.98 -11.49
C VAL A 282 -11.77 13.45 -12.34
N GLU A 283 -11.84 14.75 -12.61
CA GLU A 283 -12.88 15.37 -13.43
C GLU A 283 -12.93 14.71 -14.84
N ASP A 284 -14.10 14.61 -15.41
CA ASP A 284 -14.38 14.00 -16.73
C ASP A 284 -14.14 12.49 -16.83
N GLN A 285 -13.77 11.80 -15.74
CA GLN A 285 -13.68 10.35 -15.72
C GLN A 285 -15.02 9.69 -15.38
N ASN A 286 -15.27 8.53 -15.99
CA ASN A 286 -16.47 7.74 -15.71
C ASN A 286 -16.42 7.14 -14.29
N ALA A 287 -17.50 7.34 -13.52
CA ALA A 287 -17.63 6.85 -12.15
C ALA A 287 -18.08 5.36 -12.05
N GLU A 288 -18.19 4.62 -13.15
CA GLU A 288 -18.69 3.24 -13.17
C GLU A 288 -17.88 2.30 -12.23
N ASN A 289 -16.58 2.55 -12.14
CA ASN A 289 -15.65 1.71 -11.40
C ASN A 289 -15.32 2.24 -9.99
N VAL A 290 -15.89 3.36 -9.58
CA VAL A 290 -15.79 3.82 -8.18
C VAL A 290 -16.78 3.04 -7.31
N THR A 291 -16.46 2.94 -6.02
CA THR A 291 -17.37 2.31 -5.05
C THR A 291 -18.64 3.14 -4.87
N ASP A 292 -19.79 2.47 -4.63
CA ASP A 292 -21.10 3.11 -4.60
C ASP A 292 -21.16 4.26 -3.59
N GLN A 293 -21.75 5.37 -4.00
CA GLN A 293 -21.93 6.62 -3.24
C GLN A 293 -23.39 6.85 -2.87
N LEU A 294 -23.80 8.10 -2.69
CA LEU A 294 -25.17 8.55 -2.42
C LEU A 294 -25.79 7.93 -1.16
N GLY A 295 -24.96 7.64 -0.15
CA GLY A 295 -25.43 7.07 1.11
C GLY A 295 -25.91 5.62 1.02
N LYS A 296 -25.70 4.93 -0.09
CA LYS A 296 -26.15 3.55 -0.29
C LYS A 296 -25.33 2.57 0.58
N PRO A 297 -25.96 1.88 1.55
CA PRO A 297 -25.24 0.90 2.36
C PRO A 297 -24.74 -0.29 1.55
N GLY A 298 -23.60 -0.86 1.99
CA GLY A 298 -23.04 -2.08 1.43
C GLY A 298 -21.93 -2.62 2.31
N PRO A 299 -21.36 -3.79 1.98
CA PRO A 299 -20.26 -4.39 2.72
C PRO A 299 -19.09 -3.42 2.86
N TRP A 300 -18.42 -3.43 4.02
CA TRP A 300 -17.30 -2.54 4.31
C TRP A 300 -16.22 -2.56 3.21
N TYR A 301 -15.89 -3.72 2.67
CA TYR A 301 -14.85 -3.88 1.65
C TYR A 301 -15.26 -3.37 0.26
N GLU A 302 -16.56 -3.16 0.02
CA GLU A 302 -17.09 -2.55 -1.21
C GLU A 302 -17.31 -1.04 -1.08
N ARG A 303 -17.05 -0.46 0.08
CA ARG A 303 -17.26 0.97 0.33
C ARG A 303 -15.97 1.66 0.80
N MET A 304 -15.12 0.95 1.55
CA MET A 304 -13.89 1.52 2.11
C MET A 304 -12.85 1.86 1.03
N PRO A 305 -12.55 1.00 0.03
CA PRO A 305 -11.72 1.39 -1.12
C PRO A 305 -12.42 2.47 -1.96
N HIS A 306 -11.65 3.18 -2.79
CA HIS A 306 -12.24 4.12 -3.76
C HIS A 306 -12.73 3.40 -5.02
N PHE A 307 -12.06 2.30 -5.38
CA PHE A 307 -12.31 1.58 -6.62
C PHE A 307 -12.67 0.12 -6.36
N LYS A 308 -13.53 -0.41 -7.23
CA LYS A 308 -14.00 -1.80 -7.18
C LYS A 308 -12.87 -2.78 -7.51
N MET A 309 -12.88 -3.96 -6.92
CA MET A 309 -11.85 -5.00 -7.14
C MET A 309 -11.77 -5.45 -8.61
N GLY A 310 -12.87 -5.46 -9.34
CA GLY A 310 -12.92 -5.86 -10.75
C GLY A 310 -12.27 -4.85 -11.72
N PHE A 311 -11.79 -3.74 -11.22
CA PHE A 311 -11.26 -2.64 -12.01
C PHE A 311 -9.93 -2.14 -11.47
N THR A 312 -8.94 -2.04 -12.35
CA THR A 312 -7.68 -1.35 -12.05
C THR A 312 -7.77 0.05 -12.65
N PRO A 313 -7.89 1.11 -11.82
CA PRO A 313 -8.00 2.48 -12.31
C PRO A 313 -6.74 2.87 -13.07
N SER A 314 -6.88 3.88 -13.92
CA SER A 314 -5.79 4.59 -14.60
C SER A 314 -4.93 3.78 -15.56
N THR A 315 -5.22 2.56 -15.91
CA THR A 315 -4.37 1.74 -16.79
C THR A 315 -2.88 1.66 -16.38
N GLY A 316 -2.54 2.09 -15.13
CA GLY A 316 -1.18 2.15 -14.63
C GLY A 316 -0.31 3.26 -15.23
N LYS A 317 -0.86 4.21 -15.99
CA LYS A 317 -0.08 5.30 -16.59
C LYS A 317 -0.09 6.56 -15.73
N GLU A 318 0.41 6.43 -14.51
CA GLU A 318 0.52 7.52 -13.55
C GLU A 318 1.81 7.44 -12.76
N LEU A 319 2.15 8.53 -12.08
CA LEU A 319 3.17 8.56 -11.04
C LEU A 319 2.54 9.01 -9.73
N GLN A 320 3.09 8.63 -8.60
CA GLN A 320 2.57 9.03 -7.30
C GLN A 320 3.68 9.51 -6.38
N ALA A 321 3.41 10.61 -5.66
CA ALA A 321 4.17 11.07 -4.51
C ALA A 321 3.21 11.28 -3.33
N GLU A 322 3.70 11.18 -2.10
CA GLU A 322 2.89 11.40 -0.91
C GLU A 322 3.78 11.76 0.27
N TYR A 323 3.36 12.78 1.02
CA TYR A 323 4.08 13.28 2.17
C TYR A 323 3.16 13.40 3.38
N PHE A 324 3.67 12.96 4.53
CA PHE A 324 2.97 12.97 5.82
C PHE A 324 3.49 14.14 6.65
N VAL A 325 2.62 15.04 7.02
CA VAL A 325 2.91 16.11 7.98
C VAL A 325 2.08 15.94 9.25
N PRO A 326 2.53 16.41 10.42
CA PRO A 326 1.72 16.37 11.62
C PRO A 326 0.38 17.06 11.43
N ILE A 327 -0.70 16.48 11.98
CA ILE A 327 -2.08 16.96 11.74
C ILE A 327 -2.31 18.39 12.18
N GLU A 328 -1.60 18.87 13.18
CA GLU A 328 -1.65 20.25 13.67
C GLU A 328 -1.22 21.30 12.61
N HIS A 329 -0.48 20.87 11.59
CA HIS A 329 -0.05 21.70 10.47
C HIS A 329 -0.86 21.47 9.19
N ALA A 330 -1.97 20.73 9.26
CA ALA A 330 -2.72 20.32 8.08
C ALA A 330 -3.13 21.48 7.16
N TYR A 331 -3.77 22.50 7.73
CA TYR A 331 -4.23 23.66 6.95
C TYR A 331 -3.08 24.43 6.33
N ASP A 332 -2.04 24.73 7.11
CA ASP A 332 -0.89 25.50 6.63
C ASP A 332 -0.13 24.76 5.52
N ALA A 333 0.02 23.44 5.65
CA ALA A 333 0.63 22.61 4.63
C ALA A 333 -0.21 22.56 3.33
N ILE A 334 -1.54 22.48 3.45
CA ILE A 334 -2.45 22.53 2.30
C ILE A 334 -2.33 23.85 1.57
N VAL A 335 -2.32 24.96 2.30
CA VAL A 335 -2.15 26.32 1.72
C VAL A 335 -0.78 26.47 1.05
N ALA A 336 0.28 25.95 1.68
CA ALA A 336 1.62 26.03 1.11
C ALA A 336 1.73 25.26 -0.22
N ILE A 337 1.03 24.13 -0.36
CA ILE A 337 0.98 23.42 -1.65
C ILE A 337 0.08 24.13 -2.66
N GLU A 338 -1.01 24.76 -2.21
CA GLU A 338 -1.90 25.54 -3.09
C GLU A 338 -1.13 26.68 -3.79
N GLU A 339 -0.12 27.27 -3.14
CA GLU A 339 0.74 28.28 -3.74
C GLU A 339 1.52 27.78 -4.97
N LEU A 340 1.70 26.47 -5.12
CA LEU A 340 2.32 25.86 -6.30
C LEU A 340 1.34 25.54 -7.44
N HIS A 341 0.05 25.86 -7.30
CA HIS A 341 -1.01 25.39 -8.19
C HIS A 341 -0.71 25.62 -9.69
N GLU A 342 -0.19 26.79 -10.09
CA GLU A 342 0.14 27.07 -11.49
C GLU A 342 1.20 26.13 -12.07
N LYS A 343 2.13 25.62 -11.22
CA LYS A 343 3.20 24.73 -11.63
C LYS A 343 2.76 23.27 -11.64
N ILE A 344 1.97 22.86 -10.64
CA ILE A 344 1.65 21.44 -10.43
C ILE A 344 0.40 21.00 -11.18
N THR A 345 -0.64 21.81 -11.26
CA THR A 345 -1.93 21.47 -11.86
C THR A 345 -1.82 20.98 -13.31
N PRO A 346 -0.99 21.54 -14.20
CA PRO A 346 -0.86 21.04 -15.58
C PRO A 346 -0.39 19.59 -15.68
N HIS A 347 0.36 19.11 -14.67
CA HIS A 347 1.01 17.79 -14.63
C HIS A 347 0.30 16.80 -13.70
N LEU A 348 -0.75 17.25 -13.03
CA LEU A 348 -1.50 16.47 -12.03
C LEU A 348 -2.77 15.87 -12.64
N PHE A 349 -3.14 14.67 -12.19
CA PHE A 349 -4.51 14.17 -12.33
C PHE A 349 -5.36 14.63 -11.16
N ILE A 350 -4.89 14.39 -9.94
CA ILE A 350 -5.59 14.73 -8.70
C ILE A 350 -4.65 14.64 -7.49
N SER A 351 -4.92 15.40 -6.45
CA SER A 351 -4.38 15.21 -5.11
C SER A 351 -5.46 14.65 -4.20
N GLU A 352 -5.05 13.83 -3.23
CA GLU A 352 -5.90 13.30 -2.18
C GLU A 352 -5.29 13.63 -0.82
N ILE A 353 -6.06 14.24 0.07
CA ILE A 353 -5.65 14.59 1.42
C ILE A 353 -6.40 13.68 2.38
N ARG A 354 -5.66 13.02 3.28
CA ARG A 354 -6.20 12.01 4.21
C ARG A 354 -5.57 12.15 5.58
N THR A 355 -6.27 11.68 6.60
CA THR A 355 -5.73 11.58 7.96
C THR A 355 -5.37 10.15 8.32
N ILE A 356 -4.29 9.97 9.07
CA ILE A 356 -3.81 8.67 9.54
C ILE A 356 -3.39 8.81 11.00
N ALA A 357 -3.93 7.95 11.88
CA ALA A 357 -3.58 7.91 13.28
C ALA A 357 -2.11 7.51 13.51
N ALA A 358 -1.55 7.98 14.62
CA ALA A 358 -0.22 7.60 15.08
C ALA A 358 -0.08 6.09 15.28
N ASP A 359 1.14 5.59 15.12
CA ASP A 359 1.52 4.21 15.40
C ASP A 359 2.88 4.08 16.09
N ASP A 360 3.30 2.84 16.39
CA ASP A 360 4.55 2.53 17.10
C ASP A 360 5.62 1.88 16.20
N PHE A 361 5.39 1.79 14.89
CA PHE A 361 6.33 1.13 13.97
C PHE A 361 7.47 2.06 13.57
N TRP A 362 8.69 1.61 13.81
CA TRP A 362 9.91 2.43 13.71
C TRP A 362 10.08 3.16 12.38
N MET A 363 9.72 2.51 11.27
CA MET A 363 9.87 3.07 9.94
C MET A 363 8.56 3.63 9.36
N SER A 364 7.51 3.71 10.17
CA SER A 364 6.25 4.33 9.74
C SER A 364 6.39 5.84 9.59
N PRO A 365 5.85 6.45 8.53
CA PRO A 365 5.75 7.91 8.45
C PRO A 365 4.92 8.52 9.59
N CYS A 366 4.01 7.73 10.18
CA CYS A 366 3.14 8.13 11.31
C CYS A 366 3.67 7.69 12.68
N TYR A 367 4.95 7.28 12.77
CA TYR A 367 5.56 6.91 14.04
C TYR A 367 5.38 8.00 15.08
N LYS A 368 4.65 7.67 16.19
CA LYS A 368 4.36 8.54 17.35
C LYS A 368 3.65 9.87 17.01
N ARG A 369 3.11 10.05 15.81
CA ARG A 369 2.38 11.25 15.43
C ARG A 369 1.21 10.95 14.50
N THR A 370 0.04 11.54 14.79
CA THR A 370 -1.08 11.56 13.83
C THR A 370 -0.74 12.51 12.69
N CYS A 371 -0.97 12.06 11.47
CA CYS A 371 -0.58 12.82 10.27
C CYS A 371 -1.76 13.14 9.37
N VAL A 372 -1.61 14.22 8.62
CA VAL A 372 -2.27 14.39 7.33
C VAL A 372 -1.30 13.96 6.23
N ALA A 373 -1.77 13.13 5.31
CA ALA A 373 -1.06 12.74 4.11
C ALA A 373 -1.55 13.58 2.94
N ILE A 374 -0.64 14.22 2.23
CA ILE A 374 -0.90 14.94 0.98
C ILE A 374 -0.36 14.07 -0.16
N HIS A 375 -1.28 13.39 -0.82
CA HIS A 375 -1.01 12.50 -1.94
C HIS A 375 -1.21 13.21 -3.27
N THR A 376 -0.37 12.92 -4.24
CA THR A 376 -0.45 13.43 -5.60
C THR A 376 -0.40 12.29 -6.60
N THR A 377 -1.38 12.24 -7.49
CA THR A 377 -1.41 11.37 -8.67
C THR A 377 -1.07 12.22 -9.88
N TRP A 378 0.14 12.04 -10.40
CA TRP A 378 0.69 12.79 -11.51
C TRP A 378 0.45 12.08 -12.85
N LYS A 379 0.39 12.85 -13.92
CA LYS A 379 0.57 12.31 -15.27
C LYS A 379 1.93 11.63 -15.39
N GLN A 380 2.09 10.64 -16.27
CA GLN A 380 3.35 9.89 -16.40
C GLN A 380 4.42 10.71 -17.16
N GLU A 381 4.74 11.87 -16.61
CA GLU A 381 5.72 12.83 -17.11
C GLU A 381 6.95 12.84 -16.19
N THR A 382 7.68 11.72 -16.14
CA THR A 382 8.70 11.44 -15.12
C THR A 382 9.72 12.56 -14.93
N GLU A 383 10.28 13.11 -16.02
CA GLU A 383 11.27 14.20 -15.90
C GLU A 383 10.69 15.47 -15.29
N THR A 384 9.48 15.83 -15.68
CA THR A 384 8.79 17.02 -15.17
C THR A 384 8.45 16.85 -13.70
N VAL A 385 7.85 15.71 -13.35
CA VAL A 385 7.49 15.40 -11.96
C VAL A 385 8.71 15.40 -11.06
N MET A 386 9.82 14.75 -11.48
CA MET A 386 11.06 14.72 -10.69
C MET A 386 11.71 16.11 -10.52
N LYS A 387 11.44 17.08 -11.39
CA LYS A 387 11.85 18.49 -11.21
C LYS A 387 10.91 19.27 -10.31
N LEU A 388 9.62 18.91 -10.26
CA LEU A 388 8.63 19.57 -9.41
C LEU A 388 8.69 19.10 -7.95
N LEU A 389 9.03 17.82 -7.70
CA LEU A 389 9.08 17.28 -6.34
C LEU A 389 9.99 18.06 -5.37
N PRO A 390 11.20 18.54 -5.74
CA PRO A 390 11.98 19.38 -4.84
C PRO A 390 11.29 20.66 -4.41
N GLU A 391 10.50 21.30 -5.30
CA GLU A 391 9.73 22.51 -4.97
C GLU A 391 8.57 22.17 -4.01
N PHE A 392 7.90 21.05 -4.28
CA PHE A 392 6.84 20.51 -3.43
C PHE A 392 7.37 20.17 -2.01
N GLU A 393 8.51 19.49 -1.93
CA GLU A 393 9.19 19.14 -0.68
C GLU A 393 9.65 20.38 0.09
N LYS A 394 10.12 21.43 -0.61
CA LYS A 394 10.52 22.70 -0.02
C LYS A 394 9.34 23.42 0.64
N GLN A 395 8.16 23.42 0.02
CA GLN A 395 6.96 24.01 0.62
C GLN A 395 6.55 23.29 1.89
N LEU A 396 6.73 21.96 1.94
CA LEU A 396 6.40 21.17 3.12
C LEU A 396 7.49 21.17 4.20
N GLU A 397 8.72 21.61 3.90
CA GLU A 397 9.86 21.53 4.82
C GLU A 397 9.57 22.10 6.23
N PRO A 398 8.88 23.26 6.38
CA PRO A 398 8.56 23.84 7.69
C PRO A 398 7.71 22.92 8.58
N PHE A 399 7.00 21.97 7.99
CA PHE A 399 6.09 21.07 8.67
C PHE A 399 6.69 19.68 8.93
N ASN A 400 8.00 19.50 8.79
CA ASN A 400 8.71 18.26 9.03
C ASN A 400 8.09 17.02 8.33
N PRO A 401 7.91 17.04 6.98
CA PRO A 401 7.26 15.97 6.24
C PRO A 401 8.09 14.69 6.23
N ARG A 402 7.41 13.53 6.18
CA ARG A 402 8.01 12.22 5.88
C ARG A 402 7.39 11.67 4.60
N PRO A 403 8.17 11.18 3.63
CA PRO A 403 7.62 10.62 2.40
C PRO A 403 7.05 9.21 2.61
N HIS A 404 6.14 8.80 1.74
CA HIS A 404 5.69 7.41 1.66
C HIS A 404 6.77 6.54 1.00
N TRP A 405 7.20 5.46 1.65
CA TRP A 405 8.32 4.62 1.21
C TRP A 405 8.21 4.07 -0.21
N ALA A 406 7.01 3.75 -0.66
CA ALA A 406 6.79 3.13 -1.97
C ALA A 406 6.45 4.13 -3.09
N LYS A 407 6.50 5.45 -2.81
CA LYS A 407 6.17 6.51 -3.78
C LYS A 407 7.39 7.34 -4.14
N LEU A 408 7.24 8.25 -5.12
CA LEU A 408 8.33 9.12 -5.55
C LEU A 408 8.61 10.19 -4.50
N PHE A 409 9.87 10.44 -4.26
CA PHE A 409 10.37 11.58 -3.48
C PHE A 409 11.82 11.88 -3.88
N THR A 410 12.25 13.11 -3.62
CA THR A 410 13.60 13.60 -3.93
C THR A 410 14.38 14.05 -2.70
N MET A 411 13.74 13.96 -1.54
CA MET A 411 14.30 14.40 -0.24
C MET A 411 15.71 13.88 -0.05
N PRO A 412 16.69 14.75 0.28
CA PRO A 412 18.07 14.33 0.55
C PRO A 412 18.13 13.29 1.68
N SER A 413 18.98 12.30 1.53
CA SER A 413 19.10 11.18 2.48
C SER A 413 19.36 11.66 3.92
N SER A 414 20.23 12.65 4.10
CA SER A 414 20.53 13.24 5.41
C SER A 414 19.29 13.87 6.07
N VAL A 415 18.43 14.56 5.29
CA VAL A 415 17.18 15.14 5.75
C VAL A 415 16.19 14.04 6.11
N LEU A 416 16.02 13.04 5.24
CA LEU A 416 15.14 11.90 5.51
C LEU A 416 15.55 11.16 6.78
N GLN A 417 16.84 10.84 6.92
CA GLN A 417 17.37 10.12 8.07
C GLN A 417 17.18 10.90 9.39
N SER A 418 17.35 12.22 9.39
CA SER A 418 17.13 13.05 10.58
C SER A 418 15.68 13.03 11.09
N ARG A 419 14.71 12.64 10.22
CA ARG A 419 13.28 12.56 10.55
C ARG A 419 12.82 11.20 11.03
N ILE A 420 13.70 10.21 11.04
CA ILE A 420 13.39 8.84 11.47
C ILE A 420 14.05 8.58 12.83
N GLU A 421 13.29 8.73 13.89
CA GLU A 421 13.76 8.65 15.27
C GLU A 421 14.39 7.29 15.61
N LYS A 422 13.85 6.21 15.05
CA LYS A 422 14.27 4.83 15.30
C LYS A 422 15.22 4.27 14.24
N LEU A 423 15.84 5.11 13.40
CA LEU A 423 16.70 4.65 12.32
C LEU A 423 17.90 3.83 12.81
N ALA A 424 18.56 4.27 13.88
CA ALA A 424 19.71 3.55 14.42
C ALA A 424 19.33 2.15 14.96
N ASP A 425 18.17 2.05 15.64
CA ASP A 425 17.64 0.79 16.12
C ASP A 425 17.20 -0.12 14.97
N PHE A 426 16.57 0.43 13.95
CA PHE A 426 16.22 -0.30 12.72
C PHE A 426 17.46 -0.86 12.02
N LYS A 427 18.53 -0.08 11.86
CA LYS A 427 19.79 -0.56 11.27
C LYS A 427 20.41 -1.72 12.05
N LYS A 428 20.35 -1.70 13.39
CA LYS A 428 20.78 -2.82 14.25
C LYS A 428 19.91 -4.05 14.01
N LEU A 429 18.59 -3.88 13.94
CA LEU A 429 17.66 -4.97 13.66
C LEU A 429 17.90 -5.60 12.29
N VAL A 430 18.12 -4.77 11.26
CA VAL A 430 18.50 -5.26 9.91
C VAL A 430 19.80 -6.06 9.99
N THR A 431 20.82 -5.57 10.68
CA THR A 431 22.11 -6.29 10.82
C THR A 431 21.95 -7.64 11.54
N GLN A 432 21.02 -7.74 12.50
CA GLN A 432 20.73 -8.99 13.21
C GLN A 432 20.20 -10.06 12.25
N TYR A 433 19.29 -9.74 11.33
CA TYR A 433 18.64 -10.68 10.42
C TYR A 433 19.29 -10.77 9.04
N ASP A 434 20.02 -9.74 8.64
CA ASP A 434 20.77 -9.66 7.39
C ASP A 434 22.18 -9.08 7.59
N PRO A 435 23.08 -9.80 8.25
CA PRO A 435 24.45 -9.32 8.52
C PRO A 435 25.27 -9.10 7.24
N THR A 436 24.88 -9.73 6.14
CA THR A 436 25.58 -9.65 4.85
C THR A 436 25.02 -8.59 3.91
N GLY A 437 23.89 -7.97 4.25
CA GLY A 437 23.18 -7.03 3.39
C GLY A 437 22.57 -7.69 2.14
N LYS A 438 22.17 -8.94 2.24
CA LYS A 438 21.53 -9.71 1.16
C LYS A 438 20.27 -9.03 0.63
N PHE A 439 19.45 -8.46 1.52
CA PHE A 439 18.18 -7.81 1.19
C PHE A 439 18.30 -6.30 0.98
N ARG A 440 19.49 -5.73 1.15
CA ARG A 440 19.75 -4.32 0.86
C ARG A 440 19.99 -4.12 -0.64
N ASN A 441 19.25 -3.18 -1.22
CA ASN A 441 19.42 -2.72 -2.60
C ASN A 441 19.88 -1.25 -2.62
N GLU A 442 20.11 -0.71 -3.81
CA GLU A 442 20.59 0.66 -3.98
C GLU A 442 19.66 1.70 -3.34
N PHE A 443 18.33 1.50 -3.42
CA PHE A 443 17.35 2.39 -2.79
C PHE A 443 17.57 2.47 -1.28
N LEU A 444 17.66 1.33 -0.60
CA LEU A 444 17.88 1.30 0.85
C LEU A 444 19.27 1.82 1.22
N GLU A 445 20.31 1.47 0.47
CA GLU A 445 21.66 2.01 0.69
C GLU A 445 21.67 3.54 0.60
N LYS A 446 21.11 4.10 -0.47
CA LYS A 446 21.03 5.55 -0.68
C LYS A 446 20.20 6.24 0.39
N THR A 447 19.01 5.70 0.73
CA THR A 447 18.07 6.38 1.63
C THR A 447 18.41 6.24 3.11
N LEU A 448 18.98 5.10 3.54
CA LEU A 448 19.15 4.78 4.95
C LEU A 448 20.61 4.71 5.40
N TYR A 449 21.59 4.41 4.52
CA TYR A 449 22.96 4.11 4.93
C TYR A 449 23.99 5.14 4.45
N THR A 450 23.78 5.78 3.30
CA THR A 450 24.64 6.86 2.81
C THR A 450 24.10 8.21 3.29
N GLY A 451 24.92 9.00 3.97
CA GLY A 451 24.58 10.33 4.46
C GLY A 451 25.80 11.06 4.89
#